data_69693c318322bf6dbf01083f9a59269d
#
_entry.id   69693c318322bf6dbf01083f9a59269d
#
_cell.length_a   1.000
_cell.length_b   1.000
_cell.length_c   1.000
_cell.angle_alpha   90.00
_cell.angle_beta   90.00
_cell.angle_gamma   90.00
#
_symmetry.space_group_name_H-M   'P 1'
#
loop_
_entity.id
_entity.type
_entity.pdbx_description
1 polymer ?
#
loop_
_entity_poly.entity_id
_entity_poly.type
_entity_poly.pdbx_seq_one_letter_code
_entity_poly.pdbx_strand_id
1 'polypeptide(L)'
;RQAELQPDIVITDITMPVKNGLEMIADTREKFNYIAIILTGYSEFEYAQQAIRNGVSDYVLKPLDMDEMRTALEKAVRLAGDNQYLQQREDEAEAVRSRTALPPLSEDKVTDPLVLRIVAYLKENYRSKITLADLQEQFHYSERYINQKFQKELGTTVIDYLNRCRLQNALDLIRKGKLPISQIGWECGIGEYKYFNHVFKKYIGCSVREYQSTLK
;
A
#
# COMPACT_ATOMS: atom_id res chain seq x y z
N ARG A 1 18.77 -21.91 10.39
CA ARG A 1 18.56 -21.23 11.69
C ARG A 1 18.02 -19.80 11.55
N GLN A 2 18.50 -18.97 10.59
CA GLN A 2 17.97 -17.61 10.39
C GLN A 2 16.48 -17.61 10.01
N ALA A 3 16.04 -18.54 9.16
CA ALA A 3 14.64 -18.67 8.75
C ALA A 3 13.67 -19.06 9.90
N GLU A 4 14.18 -19.70 10.93
CA GLU A 4 13.39 -20.13 12.10
C GLU A 4 13.37 -19.07 13.21
N LEU A 5 14.46 -18.30 13.35
CA LEU A 5 14.64 -17.35 14.46
C LEU A 5 14.24 -15.92 14.11
N GLN A 6 14.25 -15.53 12.84
CA GLN A 6 14.00 -14.16 12.36
C GLN A 6 14.71 -13.09 13.23
N PRO A 7 16.05 -13.14 13.37
CA PRO A 7 16.77 -12.25 14.27
C PRO A 7 16.79 -10.81 13.70
N ASP A 8 16.70 -9.82 14.57
CA ASP A 8 16.84 -8.40 14.20
C ASP A 8 18.27 -8.00 13.93
N ILE A 9 19.24 -8.70 14.56
CA ILE A 9 20.69 -8.46 14.42
C ILE A 9 21.40 -9.78 14.18
N VAL A 10 22.26 -9.80 13.16
CA VAL A 10 23.12 -10.94 12.83
C VAL A 10 24.58 -10.52 12.94
N ILE A 11 25.35 -11.25 13.75
CA ILE A 11 26.80 -11.09 13.84
C ILE A 11 27.44 -12.32 13.20
N THR A 12 28.32 -12.11 12.22
CA THR A 12 28.94 -13.20 11.49
C THR A 12 30.44 -12.96 11.23
N ASP A 13 31.22 -14.02 11.21
CA ASP A 13 32.55 -13.98 10.70
C ASP A 13 32.55 -13.95 9.17
N ILE A 14 33.57 -13.33 8.54
CA ILE A 14 33.78 -13.44 7.10
C ILE A 14 34.21 -14.86 6.76
N THR A 15 35.22 -15.38 7.44
CA THR A 15 35.80 -16.67 7.13
C THR A 15 35.10 -17.81 7.84
N MET A 16 34.18 -18.45 7.14
CA MET A 16 33.44 -19.61 7.64
C MET A 16 33.57 -20.79 6.65
N PRO A 17 33.53 -22.06 7.13
CA PRO A 17 33.50 -23.22 6.25
C PRO A 17 32.23 -23.23 5.38
N VAL A 18 32.37 -23.72 4.14
CA VAL A 18 31.27 -23.90 3.15
C VAL A 18 30.80 -22.61 2.50
N LYS A 19 30.47 -21.58 3.26
CA LYS A 19 29.99 -20.28 2.76
C LYS A 19 30.51 -19.16 3.65
N ASN A 20 31.08 -18.12 3.05
CA ASN A 20 31.56 -16.99 3.81
C ASN A 20 30.39 -16.09 4.31
N GLY A 21 30.67 -15.26 5.34
CA GLY A 21 29.66 -14.41 5.96
C GLY A 21 29.02 -13.39 5.00
N LEU A 22 29.82 -12.87 4.04
CA LEU A 22 29.32 -11.90 3.05
C LEU A 22 28.37 -12.55 2.03
N GLU A 23 28.72 -13.75 1.55
CA GLU A 23 27.86 -14.52 0.66
C GLU A 23 26.56 -14.92 1.37
N MET A 24 26.64 -15.25 2.66
CA MET A 24 25.44 -15.55 3.46
C MET A 24 24.52 -14.32 3.55
N ILE A 25 25.07 -13.13 3.83
CA ILE A 25 24.31 -11.90 3.89
C ILE A 25 23.67 -11.58 2.54
N ALA A 26 24.42 -11.66 1.45
CA ALA A 26 23.93 -11.40 0.09
C ALA A 26 22.72 -12.29 -0.26
N ASP A 27 22.75 -13.58 0.07
CA ASP A 27 21.70 -14.54 -0.25
C ASP A 27 20.45 -14.42 0.64
N THR A 28 20.60 -13.88 1.85
CA THR A 28 19.52 -13.85 2.84
C THR A 28 18.87 -12.48 2.98
N ARG A 29 19.55 -11.41 2.55
CA ARG A 29 19.08 -10.03 2.73
C ARG A 29 17.79 -9.71 1.98
N GLU A 30 17.58 -10.29 0.80
CA GLU A 30 16.32 -10.13 0.06
C GLU A 30 15.12 -10.80 0.75
N LYS A 31 15.37 -11.77 1.62
CA LYS A 31 14.35 -12.60 2.27
C LYS A 31 14.09 -12.20 3.72
N PHE A 32 15.06 -11.59 4.38
CA PHE A 32 15.02 -11.27 5.80
C PHE A 32 15.55 -9.86 6.07
N ASN A 33 14.80 -9.09 6.83
CA ASN A 33 15.20 -7.75 7.25
C ASN A 33 15.94 -7.84 8.59
N TYR A 34 17.26 -7.71 8.56
CA TYR A 34 18.10 -7.70 9.76
C TYR A 34 19.29 -6.74 9.61
N ILE A 35 19.84 -6.31 10.72
CA ILE A 35 21.07 -5.52 10.79
C ILE A 35 22.26 -6.47 10.89
N ALA A 36 23.23 -6.35 9.99
CA ALA A 36 24.40 -7.22 9.97
C ALA A 36 25.64 -6.52 10.54
N ILE A 37 26.36 -7.19 11.44
CA ILE A 37 27.70 -6.84 11.91
C ILE A 37 28.66 -7.94 11.49
N ILE A 38 29.81 -7.56 10.89
CA ILE A 38 30.82 -8.50 10.45
C ILE A 38 32.01 -8.50 11.40
N LEU A 39 32.50 -9.71 11.72
CA LEU A 39 33.77 -9.90 12.39
C LEU A 39 34.86 -10.20 11.32
N THR A 40 35.99 -9.46 11.34
CA THR A 40 37.03 -9.60 10.30
C THR A 40 38.43 -9.58 10.88
N GLY A 41 39.35 -10.27 10.25
CA GLY A 41 40.81 -10.18 10.56
C GLY A 41 41.50 -9.07 9.78
N TYR A 42 42.71 -8.67 10.21
CA TYR A 42 43.51 -7.62 9.55
C TYR A 42 43.84 -7.89 8.07
N SER A 43 43.92 -9.16 7.65
CA SER A 43 44.17 -9.56 6.27
C SER A 43 42.98 -9.45 5.33
N GLU A 44 41.79 -9.10 5.86
CA GLU A 44 40.53 -9.17 5.14
C GLU A 44 39.90 -7.77 4.89
N PHE A 45 40.72 -6.70 5.01
CA PHE A 45 40.30 -5.32 4.84
C PHE A 45 39.63 -5.04 3.47
N GLU A 46 40.05 -5.72 2.41
CA GLU A 46 39.39 -5.59 1.09
C GLU A 46 37.95 -6.12 1.11
N TYR A 47 37.64 -7.11 1.94
CA TYR A 47 36.28 -7.62 2.14
C TYR A 47 35.37 -6.64 2.92
N ALA A 48 35.99 -5.82 3.79
CA ALA A 48 35.23 -4.78 4.52
C ALA A 48 34.64 -3.73 3.55
N GLN A 49 35.35 -3.40 2.45
CA GLN A 49 34.78 -2.53 1.41
C GLN A 49 33.61 -3.19 0.65
N GLN A 50 33.66 -4.49 0.41
CA GLN A 50 32.54 -5.23 -0.18
C GLN A 50 31.36 -5.33 0.81
N ALA A 51 31.65 -5.47 2.09
CA ALA A 51 30.62 -5.47 3.15
C ALA A 51 29.79 -4.18 3.18
N ILE A 52 30.44 -3.03 3.05
CA ILE A 52 29.76 -1.72 2.97
C ILE A 52 28.83 -1.64 1.75
N ARG A 53 29.27 -2.16 0.59
CA ARG A 53 28.44 -2.23 -0.63
C ARG A 53 27.24 -3.16 -0.46
N ASN A 54 27.37 -4.21 0.33
CA ASN A 54 26.30 -5.14 0.66
C ASN A 54 25.41 -4.65 1.82
N GLY A 55 25.60 -3.39 2.29
CA GLY A 55 24.77 -2.74 3.29
C GLY A 55 24.92 -3.29 4.70
N VAL A 56 26.07 -3.87 5.06
CA VAL A 56 26.43 -4.21 6.43
C VAL A 56 26.51 -2.91 7.25
N SER A 57 25.95 -2.91 8.45
CA SER A 57 25.86 -1.71 9.28
C SER A 57 27.16 -1.35 9.97
N ASP A 58 27.97 -2.38 10.31
CA ASP A 58 29.26 -2.18 10.93
C ASP A 58 30.18 -3.42 10.81
N TYR A 59 31.47 -3.25 11.10
CA TYR A 59 32.43 -4.34 11.21
C TYR A 59 33.28 -4.16 12.46
N VAL A 60 33.75 -5.26 13.06
CA VAL A 60 34.63 -5.27 14.23
C VAL A 60 35.86 -6.13 13.92
N LEU A 61 37.02 -5.58 14.23
CA LEU A 61 38.29 -6.25 13.98
C LEU A 61 38.57 -7.32 15.04
N LYS A 62 39.26 -8.41 14.63
CA LYS A 62 39.83 -9.40 15.50
C LYS A 62 41.30 -9.06 15.78
N PRO A 63 41.81 -9.19 17.06
CA PRO A 63 41.09 -9.69 18.24
C PRO A 63 40.01 -8.72 18.71
N LEU A 64 38.84 -9.25 19.17
CA LEU A 64 37.70 -8.45 19.52
C LEU A 64 37.99 -7.48 20.67
N ASP A 65 37.85 -6.19 20.40
CA ASP A 65 37.79 -5.16 21.42
C ASP A 65 36.35 -5.03 21.91
N MET A 66 36.17 -5.06 23.23
CA MET A 66 34.81 -5.05 23.85
C MET A 66 34.15 -3.69 23.73
N ASP A 67 34.89 -2.60 23.64
CA ASP A 67 34.30 -1.25 23.47
C ASP A 67 33.90 -0.99 22.03
N GLU A 68 34.70 -1.46 21.06
CA GLU A 68 34.29 -1.47 19.64
C GLU A 68 33.05 -2.33 19.42
N MET A 69 33.00 -3.54 19.96
CA MET A 69 31.85 -4.42 19.87
C MET A 69 30.60 -3.78 20.49
N ARG A 70 30.73 -3.15 21.64
CA ARG A 70 29.61 -2.43 22.30
C ARG A 70 29.09 -1.32 21.40
N THR A 71 29.97 -0.50 20.83
CA THR A 71 29.61 0.60 19.94
C THR A 71 28.87 0.11 18.70
N ALA A 72 29.37 -0.96 18.07
CA ALA A 72 28.71 -1.58 16.91
C ALA A 72 27.31 -2.14 17.25
N LEU A 73 27.17 -2.78 18.43
CA LEU A 73 25.90 -3.31 18.90
C LEU A 73 24.90 -2.19 19.24
N GLU A 74 25.32 -1.13 19.92
CA GLU A 74 24.43 0.02 20.23
C GLU A 74 23.92 0.67 18.95
N LYS A 75 24.77 0.81 17.94
CA LYS A 75 24.37 1.30 16.61
C LYS A 75 23.39 0.35 15.94
N ALA A 76 23.64 -0.96 15.97
CA ALA A 76 22.77 -1.97 15.37
C ALA A 76 21.38 -2.00 16.05
N VAL A 77 21.34 -1.95 17.38
CA VAL A 77 20.08 -1.90 18.15
C VAL A 77 19.25 -0.66 17.78
N ARG A 78 19.88 0.50 17.63
CA ARG A 78 19.19 1.72 17.20
C ARG A 78 18.59 1.57 15.81
N LEU A 79 19.38 1.08 14.83
CA LEU A 79 18.93 0.86 13.46
C LEU A 79 17.81 -0.19 13.38
N ALA A 80 17.87 -1.26 14.18
CA ALA A 80 16.83 -2.28 14.25
C ALA A 80 15.51 -1.67 14.82
N GLY A 81 15.60 -0.84 15.86
CA GLY A 81 14.46 -0.14 16.42
C GLY A 81 13.79 0.83 15.42
N ASP A 82 14.60 1.59 14.69
CA ASP A 82 14.09 2.50 13.65
C ASP A 82 13.40 1.72 12.52
N ASN A 83 13.96 0.59 12.09
CA ASN A 83 13.36 -0.28 11.06
C ASN A 83 12.04 -0.89 11.54
N GLN A 84 11.95 -1.37 12.77
CA GLN A 84 10.71 -1.91 13.34
C GLN A 84 9.62 -0.83 13.44
N TYR A 85 9.97 0.38 13.86
CA TYR A 85 9.03 1.49 13.93
C TYR A 85 8.48 1.87 12.55
N LEU A 86 9.34 1.92 11.52
CA LEU A 86 8.92 2.20 10.15
C LEU A 86 8.02 1.07 9.60
N GLN A 87 8.39 -0.18 9.84
CA GLN A 87 7.60 -1.35 9.42
C GLN A 87 6.21 -1.34 10.07
N GLN A 88 6.12 -1.09 11.38
CA GLN A 88 4.83 -0.99 12.08
C GLN A 88 3.95 0.11 11.49
N ARG A 89 4.51 1.27 11.18
CA ARG A 89 3.75 2.35 10.53
C ARG A 89 3.28 1.99 9.12
N GLU A 90 4.08 1.26 8.36
CA GLU A 90 3.70 0.76 7.04
C GLU A 90 2.59 -0.29 7.15
N ASP A 91 2.69 -1.23 8.07
CA ASP A 91 1.69 -2.27 8.32
C ASP A 91 0.36 -1.67 8.81
N GLU A 92 0.41 -0.67 9.70
CA GLU A 92 -0.77 0.08 10.13
C GLU A 92 -1.41 0.84 8.96
N ALA A 93 -0.61 1.51 8.14
CA ALA A 93 -1.09 2.22 6.96
C ALA A 93 -1.69 1.26 5.91
N GLU A 94 -1.07 0.08 5.70
CA GLU A 94 -1.58 -0.97 4.83
C GLU A 94 -2.89 -1.56 5.38
N ALA A 95 -2.98 -1.82 6.67
CA ALA A 95 -4.20 -2.31 7.32
C ALA A 95 -5.35 -1.29 7.20
N VAL A 96 -5.08 0.00 7.33
CA VAL A 96 -6.06 1.06 7.10
C VAL A 96 -6.44 1.13 5.63
N ARG A 97 -5.47 1.06 4.70
CA ARG A 97 -5.73 1.05 3.24
C ARG A 97 -6.59 -0.13 2.83
N SER A 98 -6.35 -1.32 3.36
CA SER A 98 -7.12 -2.52 3.03
C SER A 98 -8.55 -2.46 3.60
N ARG A 99 -8.74 -1.87 4.79
CA ARG A 99 -10.07 -1.65 5.39
C ARG A 99 -10.87 -0.55 4.70
N THR A 100 -10.19 0.43 4.11
CA THR A 100 -10.79 1.58 3.42
C THR A 100 -10.78 1.44 1.90
N ALA A 101 -10.36 0.29 1.38
CA ALA A 101 -10.42 0.01 -0.05
C ALA A 101 -11.88 -0.23 -0.47
N LEU A 102 -12.31 0.47 -1.49
CA LEU A 102 -13.56 0.12 -2.18
C LEU A 102 -13.41 -1.29 -2.77
N PRO A 103 -14.30 -2.24 -2.46
CA PRO A 103 -14.25 -3.55 -3.11
C PRO A 103 -14.28 -3.37 -4.63
N PRO A 104 -13.44 -4.09 -5.38
CA PRO A 104 -13.44 -4.00 -6.82
C PRO A 104 -14.83 -4.37 -7.36
N LEU A 105 -15.30 -3.62 -8.34
CA LEU A 105 -16.49 -3.97 -9.08
C LEU A 105 -16.10 -5.09 -10.05
N SER A 106 -16.65 -6.28 -9.87
CA SER A 106 -16.34 -7.44 -10.70
C SER A 106 -17.05 -7.31 -12.07
N GLU A 107 -16.47 -6.51 -12.97
CA GLU A 107 -17.01 -6.28 -14.32
C GLU A 107 -16.67 -7.40 -15.28
N ASP A 108 -15.63 -8.19 -14.99
CA ASP A 108 -15.13 -9.26 -15.86
C ASP A 108 -16.16 -10.38 -16.17
N LYS A 109 -17.22 -10.44 -15.38
CA LYS A 109 -18.30 -11.44 -15.53
C LYS A 109 -19.56 -10.88 -16.18
N VAL A 110 -19.59 -9.59 -16.51
CA VAL A 110 -20.77 -8.95 -17.11
C VAL A 110 -20.89 -9.39 -18.56
N THR A 111 -22.01 -10.02 -18.89
CA THR A 111 -22.29 -10.54 -20.25
C THR A 111 -23.43 -9.80 -20.94
N ASP A 112 -24.28 -9.12 -20.18
CA ASP A 112 -25.46 -8.41 -20.73
C ASP A 112 -25.01 -7.15 -21.50
N PRO A 113 -25.30 -7.03 -22.81
CA PRO A 113 -24.87 -5.89 -23.63
C PRO A 113 -25.43 -4.55 -23.15
N LEU A 114 -26.61 -4.51 -22.56
CA LEU A 114 -27.19 -3.29 -22.01
C LEU A 114 -26.39 -2.83 -20.79
N VAL A 115 -26.07 -3.75 -19.87
CA VAL A 115 -25.28 -3.44 -18.68
C VAL A 115 -23.89 -2.93 -19.07
N LEU A 116 -23.21 -3.57 -20.05
CA LEU A 116 -21.92 -3.12 -20.55
C LEU A 116 -21.97 -1.68 -21.10
N ARG A 117 -23.00 -1.37 -21.90
CA ARG A 117 -23.19 -0.01 -22.44
C ARG A 117 -23.47 1.02 -21.35
N ILE A 118 -24.27 0.69 -20.33
CA ILE A 118 -24.53 1.58 -19.20
C ILE A 118 -23.27 1.79 -18.37
N VAL A 119 -22.50 0.73 -18.10
CA VAL A 119 -21.20 0.81 -17.40
C VAL A 119 -20.24 1.76 -18.13
N ALA A 120 -20.09 1.61 -19.43
CA ALA A 120 -19.25 2.50 -20.24
C ALA A 120 -19.72 3.95 -20.14
N TYR A 121 -21.02 4.18 -20.31
CA TYR A 121 -21.60 5.52 -20.19
C TYR A 121 -21.36 6.15 -18.81
N LEU A 122 -21.54 5.41 -17.72
CA LEU A 122 -21.30 5.88 -16.38
C LEU A 122 -19.82 6.23 -16.14
N LYS A 123 -18.88 5.44 -16.65
CA LYS A 123 -17.44 5.68 -16.55
C LYS A 123 -17.00 6.93 -17.30
N GLU A 124 -17.59 7.20 -18.43
CA GLU A 124 -17.28 8.39 -19.23
C GLU A 124 -17.91 9.65 -18.64
N ASN A 125 -19.10 9.55 -18.05
CA ASN A 125 -19.92 10.70 -17.64
C ASN A 125 -20.07 10.85 -16.12
N TYR A 126 -19.32 10.12 -15.28
CA TYR A 126 -19.50 10.09 -13.83
C TYR A 126 -19.46 11.48 -13.14
N ARG A 127 -18.79 12.46 -13.74
CA ARG A 127 -18.71 13.84 -13.21
C ARG A 127 -20.02 14.60 -13.34
N SER A 128 -20.84 14.24 -14.29
CA SER A 128 -22.12 14.88 -14.54
C SER A 128 -23.21 14.38 -13.59
N LYS A 129 -24.26 15.15 -13.43
CA LYS A 129 -25.45 14.68 -12.73
C LYS A 129 -26.12 13.62 -13.59
N ILE A 130 -26.19 12.39 -13.11
CA ILE A 130 -26.85 11.25 -13.77
C ILE A 130 -27.91 10.70 -12.83
N THR A 131 -29.12 10.60 -13.32
CA THR A 131 -30.27 9.99 -12.64
C THR A 131 -30.73 8.74 -13.40
N LEU A 132 -31.58 7.91 -12.78
CA LEU A 132 -32.20 6.78 -13.47
C LEU A 132 -33.09 7.21 -14.62
N ALA A 133 -33.76 8.37 -14.50
CA ALA A 133 -34.58 8.95 -15.56
C ALA A 133 -33.72 9.28 -16.80
N ASP A 134 -32.55 9.87 -16.61
CA ASP A 134 -31.63 10.15 -17.73
C ASP A 134 -31.21 8.87 -18.44
N LEU A 135 -30.97 7.78 -17.70
CA LEU A 135 -30.63 6.48 -18.28
C LEU A 135 -31.84 5.84 -18.98
N GLN A 136 -33.06 6.01 -18.46
CA GLN A 136 -34.27 5.55 -19.15
C GLN A 136 -34.43 6.25 -20.49
N GLU A 137 -34.21 7.55 -20.55
CA GLU A 137 -34.26 8.32 -21.79
C GLU A 137 -33.15 7.92 -22.77
N GLN A 138 -31.92 7.78 -22.27
CA GLN A 138 -30.73 7.46 -23.07
C GLN A 138 -30.76 6.04 -23.67
N PHE A 139 -31.23 5.07 -22.90
CA PHE A 139 -31.18 3.65 -23.30
C PHE A 139 -32.53 3.06 -23.70
N HIS A 140 -33.62 3.80 -23.53
CA HIS A 140 -35.01 3.39 -23.89
C HIS A 140 -35.50 2.14 -23.12
N TYR A 141 -35.06 1.98 -21.87
CA TYR A 141 -35.55 0.94 -20.95
C TYR A 141 -36.04 1.59 -19.66
N SER A 142 -37.06 0.98 -19.00
CA SER A 142 -37.55 1.49 -17.74
C SER A 142 -36.48 1.46 -16.64
N GLU A 143 -36.51 2.42 -15.71
CA GLU A 143 -35.60 2.49 -14.54
C GLU A 143 -35.55 1.16 -13.77
N ARG A 144 -36.73 0.54 -13.58
CA ARG A 144 -36.84 -0.76 -12.90
C ARG A 144 -36.08 -1.85 -13.63
N TYR A 145 -36.23 -1.93 -14.95
CA TYR A 145 -35.55 -2.94 -15.78
C TYR A 145 -34.04 -2.76 -15.75
N ILE A 146 -33.58 -1.51 -15.89
CA ILE A 146 -32.17 -1.17 -15.79
C ILE A 146 -31.59 -1.64 -14.45
N ASN A 147 -32.22 -1.27 -13.32
CA ASN A 147 -31.74 -1.67 -12.00
C ASN A 147 -31.80 -3.19 -11.77
N GLN A 148 -32.82 -3.89 -12.26
CA GLN A 148 -32.89 -5.36 -12.17
C GLN A 148 -31.73 -6.02 -12.91
N LYS A 149 -31.40 -5.55 -14.10
CA LYS A 149 -30.26 -6.06 -14.88
C LYS A 149 -28.95 -5.80 -14.18
N PHE A 150 -28.73 -4.59 -13.66
CA PHE A 150 -27.55 -4.24 -12.87
C PHE A 150 -27.41 -5.12 -11.64
N GLN A 151 -28.50 -5.31 -10.88
CA GLN A 151 -28.47 -6.15 -9.68
C GLN A 151 -28.14 -7.60 -10.01
N LYS A 152 -28.66 -8.12 -11.15
CA LYS A 152 -28.39 -9.49 -11.57
C LYS A 152 -26.92 -9.70 -12.00
N GLU A 153 -26.36 -8.77 -12.76
CA GLU A 153 -25.02 -8.91 -13.36
C GLU A 153 -23.90 -8.45 -12.41
N LEU A 154 -24.13 -7.37 -11.65
CA LEU A 154 -23.11 -6.71 -10.83
C LEU A 154 -23.36 -6.78 -9.32
N GLY A 155 -24.52 -7.34 -8.89
CA GLY A 155 -24.88 -7.41 -7.46
C GLY A 155 -25.13 -6.05 -6.80
N THR A 156 -25.28 -4.97 -7.59
CA THR A 156 -25.41 -3.59 -7.09
C THR A 156 -26.40 -2.78 -7.91
N THR A 157 -26.88 -1.65 -7.37
CA THR A 157 -27.72 -0.72 -8.14
C THR A 157 -26.86 0.20 -9.01
N VAL A 158 -27.48 0.78 -10.04
CA VAL A 158 -26.81 1.76 -10.93
C VAL A 158 -26.23 2.94 -10.14
N ILE A 159 -26.97 3.47 -9.19
CA ILE A 159 -26.55 4.63 -8.38
C ILE A 159 -25.41 4.26 -7.43
N ASP A 160 -25.43 3.06 -6.84
CA ASP A 160 -24.33 2.58 -6.01
C ASP A 160 -23.06 2.37 -6.85
N TYR A 161 -23.20 1.83 -8.08
CA TYR A 161 -22.10 1.69 -9.01
C TYR A 161 -21.51 3.07 -9.38
N LEU A 162 -22.35 4.04 -9.75
CA LEU A 162 -21.92 5.40 -10.07
C LEU A 162 -21.17 6.05 -8.89
N ASN A 163 -21.69 5.91 -7.66
CA ASN A 163 -21.03 6.43 -6.48
C ASN A 163 -19.67 5.77 -6.23
N ARG A 164 -19.53 4.48 -6.50
CA ARG A 164 -18.23 3.79 -6.41
C ARG A 164 -17.24 4.29 -7.44
N CYS A 165 -17.66 4.52 -8.70
CA CYS A 165 -16.81 5.13 -9.73
C CYS A 165 -16.32 6.53 -9.31
N ARG A 166 -17.22 7.36 -8.77
CA ARG A 166 -16.89 8.70 -8.27
C ARG A 166 -15.92 8.64 -7.10
N LEU A 167 -16.14 7.73 -6.14
CA LEU A 167 -15.25 7.56 -4.99
C LEU A 167 -13.88 7.01 -5.37
N GLN A 168 -13.79 6.13 -6.35
CA GLN A 168 -12.49 5.66 -6.85
C GLN A 168 -11.64 6.82 -7.36
N ASN A 169 -12.25 7.72 -8.16
CA ASN A 169 -11.58 8.93 -8.63
C ASN A 169 -11.26 9.90 -7.47
N ALA A 170 -12.15 10.02 -6.48
CA ALA A 170 -11.89 10.84 -5.29
C ALA A 170 -10.67 10.34 -4.50
N LEU A 171 -10.56 9.03 -4.28
CA LEU A 171 -9.40 8.41 -3.62
C LEU A 171 -8.10 8.75 -4.34
N ASP A 172 -8.09 8.66 -5.68
CA ASP A 172 -6.92 9.01 -6.49
C ASP A 172 -6.54 10.50 -6.39
N LEU A 173 -7.54 11.41 -6.37
CA LEU A 173 -7.29 12.83 -6.19
C LEU A 173 -6.78 13.17 -4.78
N ILE A 174 -7.30 12.50 -3.74
CA ILE A 174 -6.82 12.65 -2.35
C ILE A 174 -5.37 12.18 -2.24
N ARG A 175 -5.02 11.03 -2.83
CA ARG A 175 -3.64 10.49 -2.83
C ARG A 175 -2.66 11.41 -3.56
N LYS A 176 -3.08 12.01 -4.67
CA LYS A 176 -2.25 12.98 -5.42
C LYS A 176 -2.02 14.29 -4.65
N GLY A 177 -2.87 14.64 -3.68
CA GLY A 177 -2.71 15.79 -2.80
C GLY A 177 -2.70 17.17 -3.47
N LYS A 178 -3.09 17.26 -4.75
CA LYS A 178 -3.01 18.51 -5.55
C LYS A 178 -4.21 19.43 -5.38
N LEU A 179 -5.31 18.91 -4.85
CA LEU A 179 -6.56 19.66 -4.70
C LEU A 179 -7.00 19.70 -3.23
N PRO A 180 -7.58 20.83 -2.78
CA PRO A 180 -8.21 20.89 -1.47
C PRO A 180 -9.42 19.95 -1.41
N ILE A 181 -9.62 19.29 -0.26
CA ILE A 181 -10.70 18.32 -0.07
C ILE A 181 -12.07 18.88 -0.43
N SER A 182 -12.30 20.18 -0.18
CA SER A 182 -13.57 20.85 -0.51
C SER A 182 -13.89 20.88 -2.01
N GLN A 183 -12.88 20.80 -2.87
CA GLN A 183 -13.04 20.78 -4.33
C GLN A 183 -13.17 19.37 -4.90
N ILE A 184 -12.60 18.36 -4.22
CA ILE A 184 -12.59 16.97 -4.71
C ILE A 184 -14.03 16.45 -4.92
N GLY A 185 -14.95 16.77 -4.03
CA GLY A 185 -16.36 16.36 -4.17
C GLY A 185 -17.00 16.84 -5.47
N TRP A 186 -16.73 18.06 -5.88
CA TRP A 186 -17.20 18.64 -7.13
C TRP A 186 -16.53 18.00 -8.34
N GLU A 187 -15.20 17.84 -8.31
CA GLU A 187 -14.42 17.21 -9.38
C GLU A 187 -14.82 15.76 -9.66
N CYS A 188 -15.32 15.06 -8.63
CA CYS A 188 -15.81 13.69 -8.78
C CYS A 188 -17.32 13.59 -9.06
N GLY A 189 -18.02 14.71 -9.22
CA GLY A 189 -19.47 14.74 -9.50
C GLY A 189 -20.35 14.35 -8.31
N ILE A 190 -19.82 14.34 -7.07
CA ILE A 190 -20.61 14.06 -5.86
C ILE A 190 -21.26 15.36 -5.35
N GLY A 191 -20.53 16.51 -5.46
CA GLY A 191 -21.03 17.81 -5.07
C GLY A 191 -20.39 18.37 -3.80
N GLU A 192 -21.17 19.08 -2.97
CA GLU A 192 -20.68 19.79 -1.80
C GLU A 192 -19.96 18.87 -0.79
N TYR A 193 -18.99 19.43 -0.06
CA TYR A 193 -18.15 18.70 0.90
C TYR A 193 -18.97 17.93 1.94
N LYS A 194 -20.07 18.49 2.46
CA LYS A 194 -20.89 17.81 3.47
C LYS A 194 -21.49 16.51 2.92
N TYR A 195 -22.06 16.57 1.72
CA TYR A 195 -22.62 15.40 1.05
C TYR A 195 -21.51 14.42 0.61
N PHE A 196 -20.43 14.93 0.06
CA PHE A 196 -19.25 14.13 -0.29
C PHE A 196 -18.72 13.34 0.91
N ASN A 197 -18.52 13.99 2.06
CA ASN A 197 -18.06 13.32 3.27
C ASN A 197 -19.05 12.26 3.77
N HIS A 198 -20.36 12.50 3.64
CA HIS A 198 -21.38 11.51 3.97
C HIS A 198 -21.31 10.28 3.07
N VAL A 199 -21.23 10.46 1.76
CA VAL A 199 -21.09 9.38 0.78
C VAL A 199 -19.76 8.64 1.00
N PHE A 200 -18.67 9.37 1.18
CA PHE A 200 -17.35 8.79 1.45
C PHE A 200 -17.37 7.90 2.69
N LYS A 201 -17.92 8.39 3.81
CA LYS A 201 -18.04 7.61 5.06
C LYS A 201 -18.90 6.36 4.89
N LYS A 202 -19.99 6.44 4.11
CA LYS A 202 -20.88 5.29 3.83
C LYS A 202 -20.13 4.14 3.17
N TYR A 203 -19.24 4.42 2.19
CA TYR A 203 -18.57 3.39 1.39
C TYR A 203 -17.17 3.03 1.87
N ILE A 204 -16.45 3.97 2.47
CA ILE A 204 -15.06 3.81 2.91
C ILE A 204 -14.98 3.52 4.41
N GLY A 205 -16.01 3.86 5.19
CA GLY A 205 -16.07 3.60 6.63
C GLY A 205 -15.51 4.72 7.51
N CYS A 206 -14.76 5.67 6.96
CA CYS A 206 -14.21 6.82 7.68
C CYS A 206 -14.46 8.14 6.96
N SER A 207 -14.23 9.27 7.61
CA SER A 207 -14.35 10.58 6.97
C SER A 207 -13.19 10.83 6.00
N VAL A 208 -13.38 11.76 5.06
CA VAL A 208 -12.33 12.15 4.09
C VAL A 208 -11.08 12.69 4.80
N ARG A 209 -11.25 13.42 5.91
CA ARG A 209 -10.12 13.95 6.70
C ARG A 209 -9.36 12.84 7.43
N GLU A 210 -10.06 11.89 8.04
CA GLU A 210 -9.45 10.71 8.66
C GLU A 210 -8.66 9.92 7.63
N TYR A 211 -9.23 9.65 6.46
CA TYR A 211 -8.53 8.99 5.37
C TYR A 211 -7.27 9.75 4.91
N GLN A 212 -7.36 11.08 4.75
CA GLN A 212 -6.21 11.89 4.36
C GLN A 212 -5.09 11.87 5.41
N SER A 213 -5.43 11.78 6.69
CA SER A 213 -4.42 11.71 7.77
C SER A 213 -3.62 10.40 7.75
N THR A 214 -4.17 9.32 7.18
CA THR A 214 -3.47 8.03 7.03
C THR A 214 -2.51 7.98 5.83
N LEU A 215 -2.52 9.02 4.99
CA LEU A 215 -1.63 9.11 3.82
C LEU A 215 -0.38 9.98 4.08
N LYS A 216 -0.32 10.63 5.23
CA LYS A 216 0.80 11.48 5.69
C LYS A 216 1.75 10.68 6.56
#